data_3d2baaef03f31dee67c07d1af2a56ea5
#
_entry.id   3d2baaef03f31dee67c07d1af2a56ea5
#
_cell.length_a   1.000
_cell.length_b   1.000
_cell.length_c   1.000
_cell.angle_alpha   90.00
_cell.angle_beta   90.00
_cell.angle_gamma   90.00
#
_symmetry.space_group_name_H-M   'P 1'
#
loop_
_entity.id
_entity.type
_entity.pdbx_description
1 polymer ?
#
loop_
_entity_poly.entity_id
_entity_poly.type
_entity_poly.pdbx_seq_one_letter_code
_entity_poly.pdbx_strand_id
1 'polypeptide(L)'
;MTELTRRCLSLSKSQRERLIKRLQESLNEREDDGSRFATLLKAATEICGQGILSSSRDFNLVMGRRMIAYQMRSEGYSFPSIGKRMIRHHASIIHMVRMMEDAIRYQFNLEMGYWYMFQQKILEYDIHSRTTQGS
;
A
#
# COMPACT_ATOMS: atom_id res chain seq x y z
N MET A 1 29.05 24.25 12.82
CA MET A 1 28.43 23.07 12.21
C MET A 1 28.08 22.06 13.27
N THR A 2 26.86 21.54 13.22
CA THR A 2 26.45 20.47 14.11
C THR A 2 27.10 19.15 13.67
N GLU A 3 27.22 18.22 14.59
CA GLU A 3 27.77 16.89 14.30
C GLU A 3 26.98 16.18 13.21
N LEU A 4 25.66 16.37 13.18
CA LEU A 4 24.78 15.81 12.15
C LEU A 4 25.19 16.30 10.74
N THR A 5 25.51 17.59 10.60
CA THR A 5 25.94 18.18 9.34
C THR A 5 27.28 17.56 8.88
N ARG A 6 28.20 17.31 9.82
CA ARG A 6 29.47 16.64 9.50
C ARG A 6 29.25 15.23 9.00
N ARG A 7 28.34 14.48 9.62
CA ARG A 7 28.01 13.12 9.19
C ARG A 7 27.39 13.11 7.79
N CYS A 8 26.52 14.06 7.50
CA CYS A 8 25.92 14.18 6.16
C CYS A 8 26.98 14.48 5.10
N LEU A 9 27.97 15.32 5.43
CA LEU A 9 29.05 15.68 4.48
C LEU A 9 30.03 14.52 4.26
N SER A 10 30.16 13.58 5.21
CA SER A 10 31.05 12.45 5.09
C SER A 10 30.42 11.25 4.35
N LEU A 11 29.12 11.29 4.08
CA LEU A 11 28.42 10.23 3.37
C LEU A 11 28.69 10.30 1.87
N SER A 12 28.68 9.16 1.20
CA SER A 12 28.73 9.09 -0.25
C SER A 12 27.45 9.70 -0.83
N LYS A 13 27.49 10.09 -2.10
CA LYS A 13 26.31 10.64 -2.80
C LYS A 13 25.12 9.68 -2.70
N SER A 14 25.36 8.39 -2.93
CA SER A 14 24.34 7.35 -2.85
C SER A 14 23.74 7.26 -1.44
N GLN A 15 24.58 7.32 -0.40
CA GLN A 15 24.11 7.27 0.98
C GLN A 15 23.28 8.50 1.35
N ARG A 16 23.71 9.69 0.88
CA ARG A 16 22.97 10.93 1.10
C ARG A 16 21.59 10.89 0.44
N GLU A 17 21.53 10.42 -0.79
CA GLU A 17 20.26 10.29 -1.51
C GLU A 17 19.29 9.35 -0.79
N ARG A 18 19.79 8.22 -0.28
CA ARG A 18 18.97 7.27 0.50
C ARG A 18 18.46 7.90 1.79
N LEU A 19 19.30 8.66 2.49
CA LEU A 19 18.91 9.31 3.73
C LEU A 19 17.85 10.37 3.47
N ILE A 20 18.04 11.21 2.46
CA ILE A 20 17.07 12.25 2.07
C ILE A 20 15.74 11.61 1.70
N LYS A 21 15.76 10.56 0.89
CA LYS A 21 14.55 9.84 0.49
C LYS A 21 13.81 9.27 1.71
N ARG A 22 14.55 8.66 2.64
CA ARG A 22 13.97 8.09 3.86
C ARG A 22 13.32 9.17 4.73
N LEU A 23 13.97 10.32 4.87
CA LEU A 23 13.42 11.45 5.63
C LEU A 23 12.17 12.02 4.97
N GLN A 24 12.17 12.15 3.64
CA GLN A 24 11.00 12.61 2.89
C GLN A 24 9.84 11.65 3.02
N GLU A 25 10.09 10.36 2.93
CA GLU A 25 9.06 9.32 3.13
C GLU A 25 8.46 9.40 4.53
N SER A 26 9.30 9.59 5.55
CA SER A 26 8.85 9.72 6.94
C SER A 26 7.97 10.95 7.15
N LEU A 27 8.33 12.09 6.52
CA LEU A 27 7.57 13.33 6.64
C LEU A 27 6.26 13.30 5.87
N ASN A 28 6.18 12.52 4.80
CA ASN A 28 5.03 12.46 3.90
C ASN A 28 4.10 11.27 4.17
N GLU A 29 4.36 10.48 5.20
CA GLU A 29 3.48 9.36 5.54
C GLU A 29 2.10 9.85 5.98
N ARG A 30 1.05 9.22 5.42
CA ARG A 30 -0.33 9.54 5.76
C ARG A 30 -0.70 8.97 7.11
N GLU A 31 -1.46 9.74 7.87
CA GLU A 31 -2.12 9.22 9.05
C GLU A 31 -3.33 8.37 8.64
N ASP A 32 -3.47 7.23 9.29
CA ASP A 32 -4.51 6.27 8.98
C ASP A 32 -5.63 6.35 10.02
N ASP A 33 -6.79 6.86 9.60
CA ASP A 33 -8.00 6.90 10.43
C ASP A 33 -8.89 5.67 10.22
N GLY A 34 -8.48 4.75 9.36
CA GLY A 34 -9.20 3.52 9.07
C GLY A 34 -10.23 3.63 7.96
N SER A 35 -10.61 4.84 7.55
CA SER A 35 -11.65 5.01 6.52
C SER A 35 -11.19 4.54 5.15
N ARG A 36 -9.94 4.85 4.79
CA ARG A 36 -9.40 4.43 3.50
C ARG A 36 -9.23 2.90 3.44
N PHE A 37 -8.74 2.31 4.53
CA PHE A 37 -8.65 0.86 4.63
C PHE A 37 -10.02 0.19 4.44
N ALA A 38 -11.06 0.72 5.08
CA ALA A 38 -12.40 0.17 4.95
C ALA A 38 -12.88 0.19 3.50
N THR A 39 -12.63 1.28 2.77
CA THR A 39 -12.98 1.39 1.35
C THR A 39 -12.23 0.35 0.51
N LEU A 40 -10.93 0.22 0.72
CA LEU A 40 -10.11 -0.73 -0.02
C LEU A 40 -10.49 -2.18 0.29
N LEU A 41 -10.79 -2.47 1.55
CA LEU A 41 -11.24 -3.81 1.97
C LEU A 41 -12.57 -4.16 1.30
N LYS A 42 -13.49 -3.22 1.26
CA LYS A 42 -14.78 -3.43 0.60
C LYS A 42 -14.61 -3.72 -0.89
N ALA A 43 -13.78 -2.93 -1.59
CA ALA A 43 -13.49 -3.12 -3.00
C ALA A 43 -12.87 -4.49 -3.26
N ALA A 44 -11.88 -4.88 -2.47
CA ALA A 44 -11.20 -6.16 -2.61
C ALA A 44 -12.14 -7.33 -2.29
N THR A 45 -13.02 -7.18 -1.31
CA THR A 45 -13.99 -8.21 -0.94
C THR A 45 -14.97 -8.49 -2.09
N GLU A 46 -15.39 -7.46 -2.81
CA GLU A 46 -16.29 -7.62 -3.94
C GLU A 46 -15.65 -8.40 -5.10
N ILE A 47 -14.33 -8.28 -5.26
CA ILE A 47 -13.59 -8.93 -6.34
C ILE A 47 -13.09 -10.31 -5.95
N CYS A 48 -12.57 -10.43 -4.75
CA CYS A 48 -11.85 -11.62 -4.29
C CYS A 48 -12.66 -12.54 -3.37
N GLY A 49 -13.75 -12.04 -2.78
CA GLY A 49 -14.59 -12.81 -1.86
C GLY A 49 -14.34 -12.46 -0.41
N GLN A 50 -15.14 -13.05 0.48
CA GLN A 50 -15.09 -12.82 1.92
C GLN A 50 -13.85 -13.46 2.55
N GLY A 51 -13.41 -12.92 3.67
CA GLY A 51 -12.33 -13.50 4.44
C GLY A 51 -10.94 -13.06 4.02
N ILE A 52 -10.80 -11.90 3.38
CA ILE A 52 -9.50 -11.38 2.92
C ILE A 52 -8.49 -11.31 4.08
N LEU A 53 -8.93 -10.89 5.27
CA LEU A 53 -8.04 -10.76 6.42
C LEU A 53 -7.77 -12.08 7.16
N SER A 54 -8.36 -13.18 6.70
CA SER A 54 -8.11 -14.51 7.28
C SER A 54 -6.70 -14.99 6.94
N SER A 55 -6.29 -16.11 7.51
CA SER A 55 -5.02 -16.77 7.20
C SER A 55 -5.10 -17.71 6.00
N SER A 56 -6.22 -17.71 5.28
CA SER A 56 -6.41 -18.58 4.11
C SER A 56 -5.34 -18.32 3.05
N ARG A 57 -4.90 -19.40 2.41
CA ARG A 57 -3.93 -19.39 1.31
C ARG A 57 -4.60 -19.44 -0.07
N ASP A 58 -5.93 -19.36 -0.12
CA ASP A 58 -6.63 -19.29 -1.39
C ASP A 58 -6.13 -18.11 -2.20
N PHE A 59 -5.86 -18.35 -3.48
CA PHE A 59 -5.23 -17.34 -4.35
C PHE A 59 -6.02 -16.03 -4.38
N ASN A 60 -7.34 -16.11 -4.47
CA ASN A 60 -8.19 -14.93 -4.49
C ASN A 60 -7.97 -14.05 -3.26
N LEU A 61 -7.93 -14.67 -2.07
CA LEU A 61 -7.77 -13.94 -0.82
C LEU A 61 -6.34 -13.41 -0.65
N VAL A 62 -5.35 -14.18 -1.11
CA VAL A 62 -3.96 -13.72 -1.14
C VAL A 62 -3.83 -12.49 -2.05
N MET A 63 -4.46 -12.51 -3.21
CA MET A 63 -4.47 -11.36 -4.12
C MET A 63 -5.12 -10.14 -3.50
N GLY A 64 -6.25 -10.33 -2.82
CA GLY A 64 -6.94 -9.24 -2.12
C GLY A 64 -6.01 -8.55 -1.12
N ARG A 65 -5.32 -9.33 -0.30
CA ARG A 65 -4.36 -8.80 0.68
C ARG A 65 -3.22 -8.03 0.00
N ARG A 66 -2.63 -8.60 -1.05
CA ARG A 66 -1.54 -7.94 -1.80
C ARG A 66 -1.98 -6.62 -2.41
N MET A 67 -3.16 -6.59 -3.01
CA MET A 67 -3.69 -5.38 -3.65
C MET A 67 -3.95 -4.27 -2.63
N ILE A 68 -4.55 -4.59 -1.49
CA ILE A 68 -4.80 -3.62 -0.42
C ILE A 68 -3.47 -3.05 0.09
N ALA A 69 -2.51 -3.92 0.40
CA ALA A 69 -1.21 -3.50 0.92
C ALA A 69 -0.48 -2.58 -0.05
N TYR A 70 -0.43 -2.96 -1.32
CA TYR A 70 0.23 -2.17 -2.35
C TYR A 70 -0.46 -0.82 -2.55
N GLN A 71 -1.79 -0.81 -2.61
CA GLN A 71 -2.55 0.42 -2.79
C GLN A 71 -2.33 1.39 -1.63
N MET A 72 -2.41 0.91 -0.40
CA MET A 72 -2.16 1.75 0.77
C MET A 72 -0.74 2.32 0.76
N ARG A 73 0.24 1.49 0.44
CA ARG A 73 1.63 1.96 0.35
C ARG A 73 1.79 3.01 -0.74
N SER A 74 1.15 2.82 -1.87
CA SER A 74 1.15 3.81 -2.98
C SER A 74 0.53 5.13 -2.56
N GLU A 75 -0.44 5.09 -1.66
CA GLU A 75 -1.12 6.29 -1.16
C GLU A 75 -0.39 6.94 0.01
N GLY A 76 0.76 6.41 0.42
CA GLY A 76 1.62 7.03 1.41
C GLY A 76 1.55 6.49 2.82
N TYR A 77 0.82 5.40 3.07
CA TYR A 77 0.78 4.78 4.40
C TYR A 77 2.06 4.00 4.67
N SER A 78 2.52 4.00 5.93
CA SER A 78 3.70 3.25 6.34
C SER A 78 3.42 1.75 6.43
N PHE A 79 4.47 0.93 6.31
CA PHE A 79 4.33 -0.51 6.47
C PHE A 79 3.76 -0.90 7.85
N PRO A 80 4.21 -0.30 8.97
CA PRO A 80 3.59 -0.61 10.26
C PRO A 80 2.11 -0.22 10.33
N SER A 81 1.73 0.91 9.75
CA SER A 81 0.33 1.35 9.72
C SER A 81 -0.54 0.35 8.95
N ILE A 82 -0.08 -0.08 7.78
CA ILE A 82 -0.79 -1.07 6.97
C ILE A 82 -0.91 -2.40 7.73
N GLY A 83 0.19 -2.85 8.34
CA GLY A 83 0.22 -4.08 9.12
C GLY A 83 -0.76 -4.07 10.27
N LYS A 84 -0.88 -2.94 10.96
CA LYS A 84 -1.83 -2.77 12.05
C LYS A 84 -3.28 -2.96 11.56
N ARG A 85 -3.63 -2.36 10.44
CA ARG A 85 -4.97 -2.49 9.87
C ARG A 85 -5.26 -3.90 9.36
N MET A 86 -4.28 -4.54 8.73
CA MET A 86 -4.44 -5.89 8.19
C MET A 86 -4.20 -6.99 9.24
N ILE A 87 -3.81 -6.61 10.45
CA ILE A 87 -3.51 -7.52 11.56
C ILE A 87 -2.38 -8.48 11.15
N ARG A 88 -1.30 -7.90 10.62
CA ARG A 88 -0.12 -8.64 10.17
C ARG A 88 1.15 -7.87 10.50
N HIS A 89 2.23 -8.61 10.70
CA HIS A 89 3.54 -8.01 10.93
C HIS A 89 3.98 -7.23 9.68
N HIS A 90 4.67 -6.11 9.88
CA HIS A 90 5.09 -5.26 8.77
C HIS A 90 5.99 -5.98 7.76
N ALA A 91 6.76 -6.99 8.19
CA ALA A 91 7.58 -7.77 7.26
C ALA A 91 6.71 -8.53 6.24
N SER A 92 5.54 -9.02 6.67
CA SER A 92 4.57 -9.65 5.75
C SER A 92 4.01 -8.64 4.77
N ILE A 93 3.75 -7.41 5.23
CA ILE A 93 3.26 -6.34 4.34
C ILE A 93 4.30 -5.98 3.29
N ILE A 94 5.57 -5.88 3.67
CA ILE A 94 6.66 -5.62 2.73
C ILE A 94 6.69 -6.69 1.64
N HIS A 95 6.55 -7.96 2.04
CA HIS A 95 6.52 -9.08 1.09
C HIS A 95 5.34 -8.95 0.11
N MET A 96 4.14 -8.64 0.63
CA MET A 96 2.94 -8.46 -0.19
C MET A 96 3.12 -7.33 -1.21
N VAL A 97 3.69 -6.21 -0.79
CA VAL A 97 3.93 -5.06 -1.66
C VAL A 97 4.93 -5.44 -2.77
N ARG A 98 6.01 -6.15 -2.42
CA ARG A 98 6.99 -6.60 -3.41
C ARG A 98 6.39 -7.56 -4.43
N MET A 99 5.55 -8.48 -3.98
CA MET A 99 4.88 -9.41 -4.88
C MET A 99 3.97 -8.68 -5.87
N MET A 100 3.27 -7.64 -5.40
CA MET A 100 2.41 -6.85 -6.28
C MET A 100 3.23 -5.96 -7.22
N GLU A 101 4.34 -5.38 -6.74
CA GLU A 101 5.26 -4.64 -7.60
C GLU A 101 5.77 -5.48 -8.76
N ASP A 102 6.15 -6.73 -8.49
CA ASP A 102 6.63 -7.65 -9.51
C ASP A 102 5.52 -7.98 -10.52
N ALA A 103 4.31 -8.23 -10.02
CA ALA A 103 3.17 -8.52 -10.90
C ALA A 103 2.90 -7.36 -11.87
N ILE A 104 2.98 -6.12 -11.39
CA ILE A 104 2.78 -4.94 -12.22
C ILE A 104 3.97 -4.74 -13.17
N ARG A 105 5.20 -4.87 -12.66
CA ARG A 105 6.41 -4.66 -13.47
C ARG A 105 6.50 -5.65 -14.64
N TYR A 106 6.22 -6.91 -14.37
CA TYR A 106 6.35 -7.99 -15.36
C TYR A 106 5.02 -8.35 -16.01
N GLN A 107 3.95 -7.64 -15.71
CA GLN A 107 2.63 -7.78 -16.32
C GLN A 107 2.11 -9.23 -16.27
N PHE A 108 2.12 -9.81 -15.05
CA PHE A 108 1.56 -11.15 -14.85
C PHE A 108 0.06 -11.13 -15.14
N ASN A 109 -0.36 -11.87 -16.15
CA ASN A 109 -1.72 -11.78 -16.71
C ASN A 109 -2.83 -11.91 -15.68
N LEU A 110 -2.77 -12.95 -14.85
CA LEU A 110 -3.84 -13.22 -13.87
C LEU A 110 -3.90 -12.13 -12.81
N GLU A 111 -2.73 -11.76 -12.25
CA GLU A 111 -2.64 -10.74 -11.22
C GLU A 111 -3.08 -9.37 -11.76
N MET A 112 -2.72 -9.05 -12.99
CA MET A 112 -3.12 -7.78 -13.62
C MET A 112 -4.63 -7.71 -13.85
N GLY A 113 -5.28 -8.82 -14.14
CA GLY A 113 -6.73 -8.88 -14.24
C GLY A 113 -7.41 -8.48 -12.94
N TYR A 114 -6.96 -9.05 -11.81
CA TYR A 114 -7.44 -8.65 -10.48
C TYR A 114 -7.16 -7.19 -10.17
N TRP A 115 -5.96 -6.72 -10.51
CA TRP A 115 -5.54 -5.34 -10.25
C TRP A 115 -6.42 -4.34 -10.98
N TYR A 116 -6.72 -4.57 -12.26
CA TYR A 116 -7.58 -3.68 -13.04
C TYR A 116 -9.01 -3.63 -12.46
N MET A 117 -9.56 -4.77 -12.08
CA MET A 117 -10.88 -4.81 -11.45
C MET A 117 -10.89 -4.05 -10.12
N PHE A 118 -9.84 -4.21 -9.33
CA PHE A 118 -9.69 -3.52 -8.05
C PHE A 118 -9.61 -2.00 -8.26
N GLN A 119 -8.80 -1.54 -9.21
CA GLN A 119 -8.70 -0.11 -9.52
C GLN A 119 -10.03 0.45 -9.97
N GLN A 120 -10.77 -0.28 -10.76
CA GLN A 120 -12.11 0.12 -11.22
C GLN A 120 -13.08 0.30 -10.06
N LYS A 121 -13.07 -0.64 -9.11
CA LYS A 121 -13.91 -0.55 -7.92
C LYS A 121 -13.54 0.62 -7.03
N ILE A 122 -12.26 0.87 -6.83
CA ILE A 122 -11.79 2.03 -6.06
C ILE A 122 -12.29 3.31 -6.73
N LEU A 123 -12.16 3.42 -8.03
CA LEU A 123 -12.61 4.59 -8.78
C LEU A 123 -14.11 4.81 -8.61
N GLU A 124 -14.92 3.76 -8.71
CA GLU A 124 -16.36 3.84 -8.50
C GLU A 124 -16.70 4.38 -7.11
N TYR A 125 -16.05 3.86 -6.06
CA TYR A 125 -16.29 4.34 -4.69
C TYR A 125 -15.83 5.78 -4.50
N ASP A 126 -14.70 6.16 -5.06
CA ASP A 126 -14.18 7.52 -4.93
C ASP A 126 -15.09 8.53 -5.64
N ILE A 127 -15.57 8.19 -6.81
CA ILE A 127 -16.53 9.04 -7.55
C ILE A 127 -17.83 9.17 -6.78
N HIS A 128 -18.38 8.07 -6.28
CA HIS A 128 -19.64 8.06 -5.53
C HIS A 128 -19.51 8.91 -4.25
N SER A 129 -18.42 8.79 -3.54
CA SER A 129 -18.13 9.56 -2.34
C SER A 129 -18.07 11.07 -2.65
N ARG A 130 -17.41 11.46 -3.75
CA ARG A 130 -17.32 12.86 -4.19
C ARG A 130 -18.69 13.41 -4.56
N THR A 131 -19.50 12.63 -5.28
CA THR A 131 -20.85 13.03 -5.69
C THR A 131 -21.73 13.25 -4.46
N THR A 132 -21.64 12.39 -3.46
CA THR A 132 -22.41 12.51 -2.22
C THR A 132 -21.99 13.73 -1.40
N GLN A 133 -20.69 14.06 -1.38
CA GLN A 133 -20.15 15.20 -0.67
C GLN A 133 -20.41 16.53 -1.39
N GLY A 134 -20.60 16.49 -2.69
CA GLY A 134 -20.80 17.68 -3.51
C GLY A 134 -22.24 18.17 -3.59
N SER A 135 -23.16 17.50 -2.93
CA SER A 135 -24.59 17.89 -2.95
C SER A 135 -25.01 18.76 -1.78
#